data_5d301ba8234064b43315fcc221072660
#
_entry.id   5d301ba8234064b43315fcc221072660
#
_cell.length_a   1.000
_cell.length_b   1.000
_cell.length_c   1.000
_cell.angle_alpha   90.00
_cell.angle_beta   90.00
_cell.angle_gamma   90.00
#
_symmetry.space_group_name_H-M   'P 1'
#
loop_
_entity.id
_entity.type
_entity.pdbx_description
1 polymer ?
#
loop_
_entity_poly.entity_id
_entity_poly.type
_entity_poly.pdbx_seq_one_letter_code
_entity_poly.pdbx_strand_id
1 'polypeptide(L)'
;MIGQVLESFINLVHHDHVRIRTRSWYLFFRFVKHLRAQVGNVAETIIQSISDLLPIKAEVPSDDADDDMSSDETDNSADAVFNAQLYLFEAIGCVSSTSTTPAEKQAMYARSVMNPLFADMEQHLPRAKSGDAQAVLQVHHIIMALGTLAHGFSDWTPGVQTSNQRPPPAKVVSDEFARAAEAILIALNALNASSDIRAACRSAFSRLLGVLGSAVLPQLPEWIGGLLSQSSSKDEMAMFLRLLDQVVFGFKTEISDVLNALLTPLLQRVFGGLREPISGTDDEIQLAELRREYLTFLGVILNNDLGGVLVSETNQGFFEELLGSILGLAIEVEPDSGNLPASKIAFSLLTKMATVWGGPDVATISANPATLGTPSPAIPGFDQLILIDRFHSTCWQVMANEQFRPSADAQTRQVLNEIAGLEQAIYLKTGERFIHHLQSTLFPQLGINGDDFLRSMTTSTDKKTFAKYLQTLKEHKSKS
;
A
#
# COMPACT_ATOMS: atom_id res chain seq x y z
N MET A 1 30.47 30.02 9.91
CA MET A 1 29.02 30.18 10.18
C MET A 1 28.32 28.86 10.44
N ILE A 2 28.36 27.85 9.54
CA ILE A 2 27.70 26.51 9.79
C ILE A 2 28.25 25.83 11.06
N GLY A 3 29.57 25.84 11.29
CA GLY A 3 30.17 25.22 12.48
C GLY A 3 29.70 25.86 13.80
N GLN A 4 29.55 27.17 13.84
CA GLN A 4 29.03 27.86 15.03
C GLN A 4 27.55 27.52 15.32
N VAL A 5 26.75 27.35 14.25
CA VAL A 5 25.34 26.93 14.38
C VAL A 5 25.27 25.50 14.88
N LEU A 6 26.10 24.61 14.35
CA LEU A 6 26.20 23.22 14.83
C LEU A 6 26.56 23.16 16.31
N GLU A 7 27.57 23.92 16.75
CA GLU A 7 27.97 23.98 18.17
C GLU A 7 26.82 24.47 19.05
N SER A 8 26.08 25.48 18.60
CA SER A 8 24.89 25.97 19.31
C SER A 8 23.80 24.88 19.39
N PHE A 9 23.58 24.11 18.32
CA PHE A 9 22.63 22.99 18.33
C PHE A 9 23.09 21.87 19.30
N ILE A 10 24.37 21.51 19.31
CA ILE A 10 24.89 20.50 20.25
C ILE A 10 24.61 20.89 21.69
N ASN A 11 24.77 22.16 22.05
CA ASN A 11 24.41 22.64 23.38
C ASN A 11 22.91 22.57 23.66
N LEU A 12 22.06 22.92 22.69
CA LEU A 12 20.61 22.92 22.85
C LEU A 12 20.02 21.50 22.90
N VAL A 13 20.55 20.55 22.16
CA VAL A 13 20.06 19.15 22.18
C VAL A 13 20.37 18.44 23.51
N HIS A 14 21.31 18.97 24.33
CA HIS A 14 21.64 18.51 25.67
C HIS A 14 21.02 19.37 26.78
N HIS A 15 20.14 20.30 26.43
CA HIS A 15 19.56 21.21 27.42
C HIS A 15 18.79 20.44 28.52
N ASP A 16 18.91 20.85 29.77
CA ASP A 16 18.29 20.17 30.92
C ASP A 16 16.76 20.16 30.84
N HIS A 17 16.17 21.25 30.34
CA HIS A 17 14.71 21.35 30.21
C HIS A 17 14.18 20.52 29.06
N VAL A 18 13.28 19.55 29.34
CA VAL A 18 12.78 18.55 28.38
C VAL A 18 12.19 19.18 27.11
N ARG A 19 11.32 20.21 27.24
CA ARG A 19 10.67 20.85 26.07
C ARG A 19 11.69 21.56 25.16
N ILE A 20 12.72 22.18 25.73
CA ILE A 20 13.78 22.82 24.93
C ILE A 20 14.58 21.74 24.23
N ARG A 21 14.97 20.70 24.93
CA ARG A 21 15.75 19.58 24.41
C ARG A 21 15.02 18.86 23.26
N THR A 22 13.79 18.43 23.47
CA THR A 22 13.01 17.70 22.46
C THR A 22 12.69 18.56 21.23
N ARG A 23 12.39 19.84 21.44
CA ARG A 23 12.21 20.79 20.32
C ARG A 23 13.49 20.99 19.54
N SER A 24 14.61 21.04 20.23
CA SER A 24 15.93 21.17 19.60
C SER A 24 16.32 19.95 18.78
N TRP A 25 15.92 18.72 19.19
CA TRP A 25 16.13 17.51 18.40
C TRP A 25 15.44 17.61 17.02
N TYR A 26 14.20 18.05 16.99
CA TYR A 26 13.49 18.28 15.72
C TYR A 26 14.16 19.34 14.85
N LEU A 27 14.52 20.50 15.43
CA LEU A 27 15.17 21.58 14.69
C LEU A 27 16.56 21.17 14.19
N PHE A 28 17.32 20.45 14.99
CA PHE A 28 18.61 19.88 14.62
C PHE A 28 18.49 18.92 13.45
N PHE A 29 17.53 18.02 13.49
CA PHE A 29 17.23 17.12 12.37
C PHE A 29 16.91 17.92 11.10
N ARG A 30 16.03 18.91 11.18
CA ARG A 30 15.68 19.76 10.04
C ARG A 30 16.91 20.47 9.45
N PHE A 31 17.76 21.01 10.30
CA PHE A 31 18.99 21.65 9.92
C PHE A 31 19.95 20.69 9.21
N VAL A 32 20.21 19.53 9.80
CA VAL A 32 21.09 18.50 9.23
C VAL A 32 20.55 17.99 7.89
N LYS A 33 19.25 17.70 7.82
CA LYS A 33 18.60 17.22 6.59
C LYS A 33 18.73 18.21 5.42
N HIS A 34 18.56 19.51 5.72
CA HIS A 34 18.67 20.57 4.72
C HIS A 34 20.11 20.83 4.25
N LEU A 35 21.05 20.76 5.17
CA LEU A 35 22.46 21.09 4.94
C LEU A 35 23.37 19.87 4.89
N ARG A 36 22.81 18.68 4.68
CA ARG A 36 23.57 17.42 4.72
C ARG A 36 24.81 17.41 3.81
N ALA A 37 24.72 18.04 2.63
CA ALA A 37 25.86 18.14 1.71
C ALA A 37 27.03 18.94 2.29
N GLN A 38 26.74 19.93 3.15
CA GLN A 38 27.72 20.80 3.78
C GLN A 38 28.26 20.25 5.11
N VAL A 39 27.48 19.39 5.80
CA VAL A 39 27.85 18.85 7.12
C VAL A 39 28.40 17.40 7.07
N GLY A 40 28.40 16.76 5.91
CA GLY A 40 28.85 15.39 5.75
C GLY A 40 30.31 15.14 6.15
N ASN A 41 31.18 16.12 5.96
CA ASN A 41 32.59 16.06 6.35
C ASN A 41 32.82 16.11 7.87
N VAL A 42 31.82 16.48 8.66
CA VAL A 42 31.84 16.50 10.14
C VAL A 42 30.86 15.46 10.73
N ALA A 43 30.40 14.51 9.91
CA ALA A 43 29.44 13.48 10.31
C ALA A 43 29.88 12.72 11.57
N GLU A 44 31.13 12.29 11.62
CA GLU A 44 31.69 11.56 12.76
C GLU A 44 31.64 12.37 14.05
N THR A 45 32.02 13.63 13.99
CA THR A 45 31.96 14.55 15.15
C THR A 45 30.53 14.74 15.61
N ILE A 46 29.57 14.91 14.69
CA ILE A 46 28.15 15.06 15.01
C ILE A 46 27.65 13.80 15.72
N ILE A 47 27.90 12.61 15.17
CA ILE A 47 27.46 11.33 15.71
C ILE A 47 28.02 11.14 17.12
N GLN A 48 29.30 11.39 17.32
CA GLN A 48 29.96 11.29 18.63
C GLN A 48 29.35 12.26 19.63
N SER A 49 29.05 13.50 19.20
CA SER A 49 28.51 14.54 20.08
C SER A 49 27.08 14.30 20.58
N ILE A 50 26.33 13.42 19.93
CA ILE A 50 24.94 13.11 20.33
C ILE A 50 24.76 11.63 20.72
N SER A 51 25.82 10.86 20.76
CA SER A 51 25.77 9.42 21.03
C SER A 51 25.19 9.08 22.42
N ASP A 52 25.38 9.93 23.39
CA ASP A 52 24.83 9.82 24.76
C ASP A 52 23.31 10.04 24.80
N LEU A 53 22.72 10.64 23.77
CA LEU A 53 21.28 10.87 23.66
C LEU A 53 20.54 9.71 22.95
N LEU A 54 21.27 8.72 22.43
CA LEU A 54 20.70 7.61 21.66
C LEU A 54 20.19 6.42 22.51
N PRO A 55 20.68 6.16 23.73
CA PRO A 55 20.12 5.08 24.55
C PRO A 55 18.62 5.24 24.76
N ILE A 56 17.87 4.17 24.46
CA ILE A 56 16.42 4.15 24.57
C ILE A 56 16.03 3.70 25.96
N LYS A 57 15.11 4.44 26.60
CA LYS A 57 14.52 4.09 27.89
C LYS A 57 13.01 4.17 27.76
N ALA A 58 12.39 3.03 27.49
CA ALA A 58 10.95 2.95 27.45
C ALA A 58 10.37 2.99 28.87
N GLU A 59 9.30 3.74 29.05
CA GLU A 59 8.57 3.84 30.32
C GLU A 59 7.11 3.55 30.06
N VAL A 60 6.58 2.52 30.70
CA VAL A 60 5.15 2.19 30.64
C VAL A 60 4.40 3.25 31.46
N PRO A 61 3.34 3.89 30.89
CA PRO A 61 2.52 4.82 31.65
C PRO A 61 1.98 4.16 32.93
N SER A 62 2.03 4.88 34.07
CA SER A 62 1.44 4.39 35.30
C SER A 62 -0.10 4.53 35.24
N ASP A 63 -0.81 3.48 35.73
CA ASP A 63 -2.28 3.47 35.78
C ASP A 63 -2.89 4.58 36.68
N ASP A 64 -2.05 5.26 37.48
CA ASP A 64 -2.46 6.32 38.42
C ASP A 64 -2.44 7.73 37.82
N ALA A 65 -2.25 7.87 36.48
CA ALA A 65 -2.35 9.17 35.84
C ALA A 65 -3.83 9.58 35.74
N ASP A 66 -4.28 10.40 36.68
CA ASP A 66 -5.61 11.00 36.70
C ASP A 66 -5.96 11.65 35.34
N ASP A 67 -7.22 11.52 34.95
CA ASP A 67 -7.85 12.03 33.71
C ASP A 67 -7.76 13.56 33.50
N ASP A 68 -7.02 14.28 34.33
CA ASP A 68 -6.94 15.76 34.41
C ASP A 68 -5.57 16.29 33.96
N MET A 69 -4.89 15.62 33.02
CA MET A 69 -3.61 16.07 32.49
C MET A 69 -3.77 17.36 31.66
N SER A 70 -3.12 18.43 32.08
CA SER A 70 -3.03 19.66 31.31
C SER A 70 -2.30 19.42 29.99
N SER A 71 -2.61 20.22 28.94
CA SER A 71 -1.94 20.15 27.63
C SER A 71 -0.40 20.26 27.71
N ASP A 72 0.12 20.83 28.80
CA ASP A 72 1.55 20.99 29.05
C ASP A 72 2.22 19.70 29.55
N GLU A 73 1.48 18.80 30.17
CA GLU A 73 2.00 17.52 30.69
C GLU A 73 2.07 16.46 29.59
N THR A 74 1.16 16.48 28.59
CA THR A 74 1.21 15.58 27.44
C THR A 74 2.46 15.76 26.58
N ASP A 75 2.99 16.98 26.48
CA ASP A 75 4.23 17.26 25.73
C ASP A 75 5.51 16.72 26.41
N ASN A 76 5.43 16.37 27.70
CA ASN A 76 6.55 15.84 28.48
C ASN A 76 6.41 14.33 28.76
N SER A 77 5.39 13.66 28.21
CA SER A 77 5.21 12.21 28.37
C SER A 77 6.41 11.44 27.82
N ALA A 78 6.66 10.25 28.36
CA ALA A 78 7.74 9.38 27.89
C ALA A 78 7.62 9.07 26.40
N ASP A 79 6.39 8.88 25.91
CA ASP A 79 6.10 8.65 24.49
C ASP A 79 6.43 9.87 23.62
N ALA A 80 6.10 11.08 24.09
CA ALA A 80 6.43 12.32 23.37
C ALA A 80 7.94 12.52 23.30
N VAL A 81 8.66 12.24 24.38
CA VAL A 81 10.14 12.29 24.43
C VAL A 81 10.75 11.27 23.49
N PHE A 82 10.25 10.02 23.48
CA PHE A 82 10.74 9.00 22.57
C PHE A 82 10.46 9.37 21.10
N ASN A 83 9.27 9.84 20.78
CA ASN A 83 8.93 10.28 19.43
C ASN A 83 9.86 11.41 18.94
N ALA A 84 10.23 12.31 19.84
CA ALA A 84 11.22 13.36 19.54
C ALA A 84 12.64 12.77 19.39
N GLN A 85 13.02 11.75 20.16
CA GLN A 85 14.31 11.06 20.06
C GLN A 85 14.51 10.42 18.68
N LEU A 86 13.45 9.97 18.01
CA LEU A 86 13.51 9.40 16.67
C LEU A 86 14.12 10.39 15.65
N TYR A 87 13.95 11.71 15.84
CA TYR A 87 14.60 12.71 14.98
C TYR A 87 16.12 12.65 15.04
N LEU A 88 16.71 12.25 16.18
CA LEU A 88 18.16 12.06 16.27
C LEU A 88 18.64 10.89 15.40
N PHE A 89 17.93 9.78 15.39
CA PHE A 89 18.26 8.64 14.52
C PHE A 89 18.12 9.02 13.04
N GLU A 90 17.10 9.75 12.67
CA GLU A 90 16.95 10.23 11.28
C GLU A 90 18.05 11.23 10.91
N ALA A 91 18.41 12.13 11.81
CA ALA A 91 19.51 13.08 11.62
C ALA A 91 20.86 12.35 11.39
N ILE A 92 21.14 11.33 12.18
CA ILE A 92 22.35 10.49 12.00
C ILE A 92 22.33 9.82 10.63
N GLY A 93 21.22 9.23 10.23
CA GLY A 93 21.07 8.63 8.92
C GLY A 93 21.35 9.64 7.79
N CYS A 94 20.78 10.84 7.92
CA CYS A 94 20.97 11.91 6.94
C CYS A 94 22.44 12.38 6.82
N VAL A 95 23.12 12.57 7.94
CA VAL A 95 24.51 13.06 7.93
C VAL A 95 25.49 11.96 7.52
N SER A 96 25.19 10.72 7.82
CA SER A 96 26.02 9.56 7.47
C SER A 96 25.97 9.21 5.97
N SER A 97 24.87 9.50 5.29
CA SER A 97 24.56 9.05 3.92
C SER A 97 24.80 10.13 2.86
N THR A 98 25.72 11.05 3.08
CA THR A 98 26.03 12.11 2.11
C THR A 98 26.81 11.53 0.93
N SER A 99 26.65 12.12 -0.26
CA SER A 99 27.36 11.69 -1.47
C SER A 99 28.89 11.77 -1.39
N THR A 100 29.41 12.59 -0.47
CA THR A 100 30.84 12.77 -0.23
C THR A 100 31.41 11.78 0.78
N THR A 101 30.57 11.06 1.52
CA THR A 101 31.00 10.06 2.50
C THR A 101 31.22 8.71 1.81
N PRO A 102 32.41 8.10 1.88
CA PRO A 102 32.66 6.76 1.34
C PRO A 102 31.72 5.72 1.92
N ALA A 103 31.31 4.73 1.11
CA ALA A 103 30.34 3.72 1.50
C ALA A 103 30.75 2.92 2.76
N GLU A 104 32.06 2.62 2.89
CA GLU A 104 32.61 1.94 4.06
C GLU A 104 32.46 2.76 5.34
N LYS A 105 32.61 4.09 5.25
CA LYS A 105 32.38 4.98 6.38
C LYS A 105 30.88 5.07 6.72
N GLN A 106 30.01 5.14 5.71
CA GLN A 106 28.58 5.08 5.92
C GLN A 106 28.17 3.81 6.67
N ALA A 107 28.67 2.65 6.25
CA ALA A 107 28.46 1.36 6.91
C ALA A 107 29.01 1.35 8.35
N MET A 108 30.17 1.95 8.58
CA MET A 108 30.75 2.08 9.91
C MET A 108 29.86 2.93 10.83
N TYR A 109 29.33 4.05 10.34
CA TYR A 109 28.41 4.90 11.12
C TYR A 109 27.10 4.18 11.43
N ALA A 110 26.50 3.49 10.45
CA ALA A 110 25.31 2.69 10.68
C ALA A 110 25.57 1.62 11.76
N ARG A 111 26.67 0.89 11.64
CA ARG A 111 27.07 -0.16 12.59
C ARG A 111 27.27 0.38 14.01
N SER A 112 27.92 1.54 14.14
CA SER A 112 28.19 2.14 15.46
C SER A 112 26.92 2.50 16.22
N VAL A 113 25.87 2.89 15.51
CA VAL A 113 24.55 3.22 16.10
C VAL A 113 23.69 1.97 16.30
N MET A 114 23.70 1.02 15.37
CA MET A 114 22.83 -0.17 15.43
C MET A 114 23.32 -1.23 16.43
N ASN A 115 24.65 -1.43 16.60
CA ASN A 115 25.16 -2.45 17.51
C ASN A 115 24.66 -2.29 18.95
N PRO A 116 24.64 -1.09 19.57
CA PRO A 116 24.04 -0.92 20.88
C PRO A 116 22.54 -1.25 20.92
N LEU A 117 21.81 -0.95 19.84
CA LEU A 117 20.38 -1.27 19.74
C LEU A 117 20.14 -2.79 19.62
N PHE A 118 20.99 -3.50 18.89
CA PHE A 118 20.94 -4.97 18.82
C PHE A 118 21.21 -5.61 20.18
N ALA A 119 22.23 -5.14 20.89
CA ALA A 119 22.54 -5.64 22.22
C ALA A 119 21.41 -5.39 23.22
N ASP A 120 20.78 -4.21 23.15
CA ASP A 120 19.63 -3.85 23.97
C ASP A 120 18.41 -4.73 23.64
N MET A 121 18.12 -4.97 22.35
CA MET A 121 17.06 -5.88 21.93
C MET A 121 17.30 -7.30 22.41
N GLU A 122 18.51 -7.82 22.28
CA GLU A 122 18.90 -9.17 22.71
C GLU A 122 18.71 -9.34 24.24
N GLN A 123 19.00 -8.30 25.01
CA GLN A 123 18.80 -8.29 26.46
C GLN A 123 17.31 -8.31 26.85
N HIS A 124 16.45 -7.58 26.13
CA HIS A 124 15.04 -7.41 26.51
C HIS A 124 14.10 -8.44 25.89
N LEU A 125 14.46 -9.04 24.75
CA LEU A 125 13.58 -9.96 24.03
C LEU A 125 13.12 -11.18 24.88
N PRO A 126 13.97 -11.86 25.68
CA PRO A 126 13.52 -12.96 26.53
C PRO A 126 12.47 -12.54 27.56
N ARG A 127 12.61 -11.36 28.16
CA ARG A 127 11.64 -10.80 29.10
C ARG A 127 10.34 -10.40 28.40
N ALA A 128 10.45 -9.81 27.22
CA ALA A 128 9.29 -9.48 26.41
C ALA A 128 8.47 -10.73 26.04
N LYS A 129 9.14 -11.83 25.69
CA LYS A 129 8.50 -13.13 25.44
C LYS A 129 7.76 -13.67 26.65
N SER A 130 8.21 -13.39 27.86
CA SER A 130 7.54 -13.80 29.09
C SER A 130 6.39 -12.88 29.53
N GLY A 131 6.06 -11.85 28.72
CA GLY A 131 4.94 -10.95 28.96
C GLY A 131 5.28 -9.69 29.78
N ASP A 132 6.57 -9.36 29.94
CA ASP A 132 6.99 -8.11 30.57
C ASP A 132 6.69 -6.92 29.67
N ALA A 133 5.67 -6.13 30.02
CA ALA A 133 5.20 -4.99 29.24
C ALA A 133 6.29 -3.93 28.99
N GLN A 134 7.14 -3.69 29.99
CA GLN A 134 8.28 -2.77 29.90
C GLN A 134 9.28 -3.25 28.84
N ALA A 135 9.57 -4.55 28.81
CA ALA A 135 10.48 -5.14 27.84
C ALA A 135 9.85 -5.15 26.43
N VAL A 136 8.56 -5.40 26.30
CA VAL A 136 7.84 -5.29 25.01
C VAL A 136 7.93 -3.87 24.45
N LEU A 137 7.69 -2.86 25.30
CA LEU A 137 7.77 -1.45 24.88
C LEU A 137 9.21 -1.07 24.49
N GLN A 138 10.21 -1.58 25.22
CA GLN A 138 11.62 -1.37 24.87
C GLN A 138 11.96 -1.93 23.48
N VAL A 139 11.54 -3.16 23.20
CA VAL A 139 11.71 -3.77 21.87
C VAL A 139 10.99 -2.99 20.78
N HIS A 140 9.75 -2.54 21.05
CA HIS A 140 9.00 -1.67 20.15
C HIS A 140 9.79 -0.41 19.77
N HIS A 141 10.34 0.28 20.75
CA HIS A 141 11.11 1.50 20.56
C HIS A 141 12.40 1.27 19.76
N ILE A 142 13.08 0.15 20.02
CA ILE A 142 14.27 -0.25 19.25
C ILE A 142 13.93 -0.49 17.79
N ILE A 143 12.84 -1.18 17.49
CA ILE A 143 12.37 -1.43 16.12
C ILE A 143 12.11 -0.09 15.40
N MET A 144 11.43 0.84 16.07
CA MET A 144 11.15 2.18 15.54
C MET A 144 12.43 2.98 15.26
N ALA A 145 13.42 2.90 16.15
CA ALA A 145 14.71 3.56 15.99
C ALA A 145 15.50 3.01 14.80
N LEU A 146 15.56 1.70 14.64
CA LEU A 146 16.23 1.03 13.52
C LEU A 146 15.58 1.43 12.17
N GLY A 147 14.26 1.44 12.09
CA GLY A 147 13.52 1.87 10.91
C GLY A 147 13.76 3.36 10.59
N THR A 148 13.81 4.21 11.62
CA THR A 148 14.03 5.66 11.44
C THR A 148 15.46 5.97 11.00
N LEU A 149 16.45 5.25 11.51
CA LEU A 149 17.84 5.34 11.03
C LEU A 149 17.92 4.96 9.55
N ALA A 150 17.27 3.86 9.15
CA ALA A 150 17.21 3.43 7.75
C ALA A 150 16.59 4.52 6.85
N HIS A 151 15.51 5.16 7.30
CA HIS A 151 14.88 6.24 6.56
C HIS A 151 15.81 7.45 6.37
N GLY A 152 16.62 7.76 7.35
CA GLY A 152 17.65 8.80 7.26
C GLY A 152 18.73 8.47 6.20
N PHE A 153 19.08 7.21 6.03
CA PHE A 153 20.06 6.76 5.01
C PHE A 153 19.49 6.80 3.60
N SER A 154 18.22 6.47 3.41
CA SER A 154 17.58 6.50 2.10
C SER A 154 16.09 6.78 2.25
N ASP A 155 15.61 7.74 1.48
CA ASP A 155 14.21 8.04 1.29
C ASP A 155 13.66 7.44 -0.03
N TRP A 156 14.43 6.55 -0.64
CA TRP A 156 14.01 5.85 -1.85
C TRP A 156 12.77 4.99 -1.55
N THR A 157 11.77 5.15 -2.41
CA THR A 157 10.55 4.34 -2.37
C THR A 157 10.46 3.57 -3.67
N PRO A 158 10.29 2.23 -3.62
CA PRO A 158 10.17 1.44 -4.82
C PRO A 158 9.09 1.99 -5.77
N GLY A 159 9.45 2.12 -7.05
CA GLY A 159 8.52 2.52 -8.10
C GLY A 159 8.14 4.00 -8.17
N VAL A 160 8.53 4.81 -7.20
CA VAL A 160 8.32 6.26 -7.24
C VAL A 160 9.56 6.92 -7.83
N GLN A 161 9.43 7.47 -9.04
CA GLN A 161 10.50 8.26 -9.67
C GLN A 161 10.26 9.74 -9.38
N THR A 162 10.87 10.24 -8.33
CA THR A 162 10.97 11.68 -8.10
C THR A 162 12.42 12.13 -8.30
N SER A 163 12.59 13.32 -8.88
CA SER A 163 13.92 13.88 -9.19
C SER A 163 14.82 14.08 -7.96
N ASN A 164 14.28 14.00 -6.77
CA ASN A 164 14.96 14.27 -5.50
C ASN A 164 15.20 13.03 -4.63
N GLN A 165 14.77 11.84 -5.07
CA GLN A 165 15.02 10.61 -4.31
C GLN A 165 16.46 10.13 -4.48
N ARG A 166 17.07 9.75 -3.35
CA ARG A 166 18.36 9.10 -3.35
C ARG A 166 18.18 7.63 -3.75
N PRO A 167 19.07 7.07 -4.59
CA PRO A 167 19.05 5.64 -4.88
C PRO A 167 19.31 4.83 -3.60
N PRO A 168 19.00 3.52 -3.59
CA PRO A 168 19.43 2.64 -2.52
C PRO A 168 20.95 2.75 -2.32
N PRO A 169 21.46 2.65 -1.07
CA PRO A 169 22.87 2.78 -0.78
C PRO A 169 23.68 1.61 -1.36
N ALA A 170 25.02 1.76 -1.39
CA ALA A 170 25.93 0.70 -1.79
C ALA A 170 25.74 -0.56 -0.94
N LYS A 171 26.08 -1.73 -1.53
CA LYS A 171 25.88 -3.05 -0.90
C LYS A 171 26.45 -3.14 0.52
N VAL A 172 27.64 -2.58 0.79
CA VAL A 172 28.25 -2.61 2.12
C VAL A 172 27.38 -1.93 3.19
N VAL A 173 26.65 -0.89 2.83
CA VAL A 173 25.69 -0.21 3.72
C VAL A 173 24.40 -1.03 3.82
N SER A 174 23.90 -1.52 2.71
CA SER A 174 22.72 -2.38 2.66
C SER A 174 22.91 -3.65 3.49
N ASP A 175 24.09 -4.26 3.49
CA ASP A 175 24.41 -5.43 4.30
C ASP A 175 24.31 -5.14 5.82
N GLU A 176 24.65 -3.93 6.27
CA GLU A 176 24.43 -3.54 7.67
C GLU A 176 22.95 -3.45 8.02
N PHE A 177 22.13 -2.90 7.12
CA PHE A 177 20.67 -2.85 7.32
C PHE A 177 19.99 -4.21 7.16
N ALA A 178 20.59 -5.16 6.43
CA ALA A 178 20.11 -6.54 6.42
C ALA A 178 20.18 -7.19 7.80
N ARG A 179 21.19 -6.85 8.62
CA ARG A 179 21.27 -7.26 10.03
C ARG A 179 20.13 -6.67 10.86
N ALA A 180 19.77 -5.42 10.60
CA ALA A 180 18.61 -4.79 11.25
C ALA A 180 17.30 -5.49 10.87
N ALA A 181 17.10 -5.81 9.60
CA ALA A 181 15.94 -6.55 9.12
C ALA A 181 15.83 -7.93 9.80
N GLU A 182 16.93 -8.66 9.91
CA GLU A 182 16.98 -9.95 10.60
C GLU A 182 16.63 -9.83 12.09
N ALA A 183 17.18 -8.85 12.79
CA ALA A 183 16.88 -8.62 14.21
C ALA A 183 15.39 -8.27 14.42
N ILE A 184 14.82 -7.45 13.54
CA ILE A 184 13.39 -7.09 13.59
C ILE A 184 12.52 -8.31 13.28
N LEU A 185 12.88 -9.17 12.33
CA LEU A 185 12.15 -10.41 12.03
C LEU A 185 12.15 -11.37 13.22
N ILE A 186 13.27 -11.50 13.91
CA ILE A 186 13.36 -12.31 15.14
C ILE A 186 12.41 -11.76 16.20
N ALA A 187 12.39 -10.45 16.41
CA ALA A 187 11.46 -9.80 17.35
C ALA A 187 10.00 -9.97 16.93
N LEU A 188 9.69 -9.80 15.65
CA LEU A 188 8.35 -9.99 15.10
C LEU A 188 7.85 -11.43 15.31
N ASN A 189 8.66 -12.42 14.99
CA ASN A 189 8.30 -13.83 15.17
C ASN A 189 8.10 -14.19 16.65
N ALA A 190 8.82 -13.52 17.55
CA ALA A 190 8.70 -13.74 18.98
C ALA A 190 7.50 -13.05 19.62
N LEU A 191 7.07 -11.89 19.09
CA LEU A 191 6.11 -10.97 19.71
C LEU A 191 4.94 -10.60 18.79
N ASN A 192 4.68 -11.38 17.76
CA ASN A 192 3.65 -11.09 16.75
C ASN A 192 2.21 -11.08 17.29
N ALA A 193 1.97 -11.53 18.51
CA ALA A 193 0.68 -11.35 19.18
C ALA A 193 0.40 -9.88 19.56
N SER A 194 1.43 -9.05 19.75
CA SER A 194 1.29 -7.63 20.03
C SER A 194 0.99 -6.83 18.75
N SER A 195 -0.13 -6.10 18.73
CA SER A 195 -0.50 -5.18 17.65
C SER A 195 0.54 -4.06 17.46
N ASP A 196 1.08 -3.54 18.56
CA ASP A 196 2.05 -2.45 18.55
C ASP A 196 3.38 -2.90 17.94
N ILE A 197 3.81 -4.11 18.27
CA ILE A 197 5.01 -4.71 17.65
C ILE A 197 4.78 -4.92 16.14
N ARG A 198 3.61 -5.44 15.73
CA ARG A 198 3.31 -5.59 14.31
C ARG A 198 3.27 -4.24 13.58
N ALA A 199 2.71 -3.21 14.20
CA ALA A 199 2.68 -1.85 13.65
C ALA A 199 4.09 -1.26 13.51
N ALA A 200 4.92 -1.38 14.53
CA ALA A 200 6.32 -0.95 14.48
C ALA A 200 7.10 -1.69 13.38
N CYS A 201 6.90 -3.01 13.27
CA CYS A 201 7.55 -3.83 12.23
C CYS A 201 7.09 -3.44 10.82
N ARG A 202 5.79 -3.16 10.58
CA ARG A 202 5.31 -2.65 9.28
C ARG A 202 5.97 -1.33 8.92
N SER A 203 6.03 -0.40 9.87
CA SER A 203 6.68 0.89 9.68
C SER A 203 8.17 0.75 9.37
N ALA A 204 8.88 -0.09 10.12
CA ALA A 204 10.30 -0.37 9.91
C ALA A 204 10.55 -1.04 8.55
N PHE A 205 9.72 -2.02 8.16
CA PHE A 205 9.82 -2.69 6.87
C PHE A 205 9.69 -1.70 5.71
N SER A 206 8.69 -0.81 5.74
CA SER A 206 8.51 0.22 4.72
C SER A 206 9.75 1.10 4.54
N ARG A 207 10.43 1.42 5.64
CA ARG A 207 11.68 2.22 5.61
C ARG A 207 12.91 1.41 5.20
N LEU A 208 12.97 0.14 5.58
CA LEU A 208 14.03 -0.78 5.18
C LEU A 208 14.03 -1.06 3.67
N LEU A 209 12.87 -1.00 3.01
CA LEU A 209 12.80 -1.09 1.54
C LEU A 209 13.72 -0.09 0.85
N GLY A 210 13.85 1.12 1.40
CA GLY A 210 14.69 2.18 0.84
C GLY A 210 16.19 1.89 0.90
N VAL A 211 16.65 1.10 1.86
CA VAL A 211 18.07 0.76 2.05
C VAL A 211 18.43 -0.63 1.58
N LEU A 212 17.47 -1.55 1.51
CA LEU A 212 17.68 -2.94 1.09
C LEU A 212 17.40 -3.16 -0.40
N GLY A 213 16.47 -2.41 -0.98
CA GLY A 213 16.03 -2.65 -2.33
C GLY A 213 15.54 -4.10 -2.52
N SER A 214 15.90 -4.74 -3.63
CA SER A 214 15.52 -6.12 -3.94
C SER A 214 16.10 -7.19 -2.98
N ALA A 215 17.08 -6.85 -2.16
CA ALA A 215 17.63 -7.77 -1.16
C ALA A 215 16.59 -8.21 -0.09
N VAL A 216 15.50 -7.46 0.06
CA VAL A 216 14.40 -7.81 0.97
C VAL A 216 13.50 -8.95 0.43
N LEU A 217 13.45 -9.16 -0.89
CA LEU A 217 12.52 -10.09 -1.52
C LEU A 217 12.62 -11.53 -1.00
N PRO A 218 13.79 -12.12 -0.76
CA PRO A 218 13.89 -13.46 -0.19
C PRO A 218 13.32 -13.58 1.22
N GLN A 219 13.31 -12.48 2.00
CA GLN A 219 12.76 -12.46 3.36
C GLN A 219 11.26 -12.16 3.42
N LEU A 220 10.67 -11.74 2.30
CA LEU A 220 9.28 -11.29 2.26
C LEU A 220 8.27 -12.33 2.80
N PRO A 221 8.40 -13.65 2.55
CA PRO A 221 7.53 -14.65 3.15
C PRO A 221 7.53 -14.63 4.68
N GLU A 222 8.69 -14.40 5.31
CA GLU A 222 8.81 -14.33 6.77
C GLU A 222 8.16 -13.06 7.34
N TRP A 223 8.37 -11.92 6.67
CA TRP A 223 7.69 -10.67 7.02
C TRP A 223 6.17 -10.82 6.94
N ILE A 224 5.67 -11.40 5.87
CA ILE A 224 4.23 -11.64 5.67
C ILE A 224 3.70 -12.58 6.75
N GLY A 225 4.37 -13.70 6.98
CA GLY A 225 4.00 -14.67 8.01
C GLY A 225 3.92 -14.02 9.39
N GLY A 226 4.95 -13.27 9.79
CA GLY A 226 5.00 -12.61 11.09
C GLY A 226 3.92 -11.53 11.26
N LEU A 227 3.69 -10.71 10.23
CA LEU A 227 2.71 -9.62 10.30
C LEU A 227 1.26 -10.09 10.26
N LEU A 228 0.96 -11.21 9.59
CA LEU A 228 -0.41 -11.68 9.40
C LEU A 228 -0.81 -12.86 10.30
N SER A 229 0.13 -13.59 10.90
CA SER A 229 -0.18 -14.84 11.61
C SER A 229 -1.14 -14.67 12.78
N GLN A 230 -1.07 -13.56 13.49
CA GLN A 230 -1.88 -13.24 14.67
C GLN A 230 -2.84 -12.07 14.46
N SER A 231 -2.92 -11.53 13.24
CA SER A 231 -3.83 -10.43 12.92
C SER A 231 -5.11 -10.94 12.30
N SER A 232 -6.26 -10.54 12.85
CA SER A 232 -7.58 -10.71 12.25
C SER A 232 -8.25 -9.38 11.94
N SER A 233 -7.63 -8.26 12.30
CA SER A 233 -8.18 -6.92 12.12
C SER A 233 -8.26 -6.53 10.63
N LYS A 234 -9.43 -6.00 10.20
CA LYS A 234 -9.63 -5.46 8.86
C LYS A 234 -8.68 -4.31 8.55
N ASP A 235 -8.42 -3.47 9.54
CA ASP A 235 -7.50 -2.33 9.46
C ASP A 235 -6.05 -2.79 9.22
N GLU A 236 -5.55 -3.77 9.98
CA GLU A 236 -4.21 -4.32 9.75
C GLU A 236 -4.07 -5.00 8.39
N MET A 237 -5.11 -5.70 7.92
CA MET A 237 -5.10 -6.28 6.58
C MET A 237 -5.05 -5.20 5.49
N ALA A 238 -5.80 -4.12 5.63
CA ALA A 238 -5.77 -2.99 4.71
C ALA A 238 -4.40 -2.31 4.67
N MET A 239 -3.80 -2.05 5.83
CA MET A 239 -2.44 -1.50 5.94
C MET A 239 -1.40 -2.43 5.31
N PHE A 240 -1.57 -3.72 5.47
CA PHE A 240 -0.68 -4.72 4.89
C PHE A 240 -0.78 -4.75 3.36
N LEU A 241 -1.99 -4.69 2.79
CA LEU A 241 -2.18 -4.62 1.34
C LEU A 241 -1.53 -3.36 0.75
N ARG A 242 -1.62 -2.21 1.40
CA ARG A 242 -0.89 -0.99 0.98
C ARG A 242 0.62 -1.18 0.97
N LEU A 243 1.15 -1.89 1.94
CA LEU A 243 2.58 -2.21 1.99
C LEU A 243 2.97 -3.09 0.81
N LEU A 244 2.17 -4.11 0.50
CA LEU A 244 2.38 -4.97 -0.67
C LEU A 244 2.25 -4.21 -2.00
N ASP A 245 1.36 -3.23 -2.09
CA ASP A 245 1.25 -2.38 -3.28
C ASP A 245 2.58 -1.69 -3.59
N GLN A 246 3.24 -1.15 -2.58
CA GLN A 246 4.56 -0.53 -2.74
C GLN A 246 5.61 -1.53 -3.23
N VAL A 247 5.59 -2.74 -2.66
CA VAL A 247 6.54 -3.81 -3.02
C VAL A 247 6.29 -4.28 -4.46
N VAL A 248 5.04 -4.56 -4.83
CA VAL A 248 4.67 -4.98 -6.19
C VAL A 248 4.99 -3.90 -7.22
N PHE A 249 4.62 -2.66 -6.93
CA PHE A 249 4.88 -1.53 -7.81
C PHE A 249 6.37 -1.25 -8.01
N GLY A 250 7.16 -1.45 -6.95
CA GLY A 250 8.60 -1.20 -6.97
C GLY A 250 9.41 -2.28 -7.69
N PHE A 251 9.09 -3.52 -7.43
CA PHE A 251 9.89 -4.66 -7.92
C PHE A 251 9.29 -5.37 -9.13
N LYS A 252 8.03 -5.10 -9.45
CA LYS A 252 7.35 -5.61 -10.65
C LYS A 252 7.55 -7.12 -10.80
N THR A 253 8.08 -7.55 -11.94
CA THR A 253 8.28 -8.97 -12.25
C THR A 253 9.27 -9.69 -11.34
N GLU A 254 10.16 -8.97 -10.64
CA GLU A 254 11.09 -9.57 -9.67
C GLU A 254 10.37 -10.25 -8.49
N ILE A 255 9.17 -9.78 -8.11
CA ILE A 255 8.38 -10.37 -7.03
C ILE A 255 7.51 -11.56 -7.48
N SER A 256 7.49 -11.91 -8.76
CA SER A 256 6.55 -12.87 -9.34
C SER A 256 6.49 -14.20 -8.59
N ASP A 257 7.63 -14.81 -8.31
CA ASP A 257 7.68 -16.12 -7.66
C ASP A 257 7.19 -16.07 -6.21
N VAL A 258 7.59 -15.03 -5.46
CA VAL A 258 7.16 -14.83 -4.07
C VAL A 258 5.66 -14.56 -4.02
N LEU A 259 5.18 -13.68 -4.89
CA LEU A 259 3.75 -13.36 -4.98
C LEU A 259 2.92 -14.58 -5.38
N ASN A 260 3.42 -15.39 -6.31
CA ASN A 260 2.76 -16.62 -6.75
C ASN A 260 2.52 -17.61 -5.59
N ALA A 261 3.48 -17.74 -4.70
CA ALA A 261 3.35 -18.61 -3.53
C ALA A 261 2.43 -18.05 -2.45
N LEU A 262 2.37 -16.73 -2.31
CA LEU A 262 1.69 -16.05 -1.20
C LEU A 262 0.24 -15.64 -1.49
N LEU A 263 -0.14 -15.54 -2.77
CA LEU A 263 -1.37 -14.88 -3.17
C LEU A 263 -2.63 -15.59 -2.63
N THR A 264 -2.76 -16.89 -2.81
CA THR A 264 -3.93 -17.65 -2.35
C THR A 264 -4.10 -17.60 -0.82
N PRO A 265 -3.07 -17.88 0.02
CA PRO A 265 -3.20 -17.74 1.48
C PRO A 265 -3.55 -16.32 1.93
N LEU A 266 -2.99 -15.31 1.26
CA LEU A 266 -3.28 -13.91 1.56
C LEU A 266 -4.74 -13.57 1.26
N LEU A 267 -5.22 -13.91 0.07
CA LEU A 267 -6.58 -13.60 -0.36
C LEU A 267 -7.63 -14.36 0.46
N GLN A 268 -7.35 -15.59 0.88
CA GLN A 268 -8.23 -16.32 1.79
C GLN A 268 -8.42 -15.58 3.12
N ARG A 269 -7.36 -14.96 3.66
CA ARG A 269 -7.47 -14.11 4.86
C ARG A 269 -8.26 -12.85 4.60
N VAL A 270 -8.00 -12.18 3.50
CA VAL A 270 -8.77 -10.98 3.10
C VAL A 270 -10.26 -11.32 2.98
N PHE A 271 -10.60 -12.42 2.37
CA PHE A 271 -12.01 -12.86 2.24
C PHE A 271 -12.64 -13.20 3.59
N GLY A 272 -11.88 -13.77 4.53
CA GLY A 272 -12.33 -13.91 5.91
C GLY A 272 -12.77 -12.57 6.49
N GLY A 273 -11.91 -11.54 6.42
CA GLY A 273 -12.21 -10.19 6.90
C GLY A 273 -13.38 -9.51 6.16
N LEU A 274 -13.51 -9.73 4.84
CA LEU A 274 -14.61 -9.17 4.05
C LEU A 274 -15.98 -9.78 4.41
N ARG A 275 -16.01 -10.99 4.94
CA ARG A 275 -17.23 -11.73 5.32
C ARG A 275 -17.61 -11.59 6.79
N GLU A 276 -16.74 -10.99 7.60
CA GLU A 276 -17.07 -10.78 9.02
C GLU A 276 -18.28 -9.87 9.20
N PRO A 277 -19.20 -10.21 10.13
CA PRO A 277 -20.34 -9.36 10.43
C PRO A 277 -19.90 -7.98 10.93
N ILE A 278 -20.63 -6.96 10.53
CA ILE A 278 -20.42 -5.58 10.98
C ILE A 278 -21.01 -5.43 12.39
N SER A 279 -20.22 -4.92 13.32
CA SER A 279 -20.63 -4.71 14.72
C SER A 279 -20.90 -3.25 15.10
N GLY A 280 -20.53 -2.29 14.25
CA GLY A 280 -20.72 -0.85 14.48
C GLY A 280 -20.10 0.02 13.40
N THR A 281 -20.20 1.33 13.56
CA THR A 281 -19.77 2.32 12.54
C THR A 281 -18.27 2.23 12.23
N ASP A 282 -17.43 2.01 13.24
CA ASP A 282 -15.98 1.87 13.02
C ASP A 282 -15.65 0.64 12.17
N ASP A 283 -16.39 -0.44 12.40
CA ASP A 283 -16.26 -1.68 11.64
C ASP A 283 -16.71 -1.53 10.17
N GLU A 284 -17.76 -0.71 9.94
CA GLU A 284 -18.19 -0.33 8.59
C GLU A 284 -17.09 0.44 7.84
N ILE A 285 -16.46 1.40 8.50
CA ILE A 285 -15.36 2.20 7.93
C ILE A 285 -14.18 1.29 7.59
N GLN A 286 -13.78 0.41 8.50
CA GLN A 286 -12.69 -0.53 8.30
C GLN A 286 -12.98 -1.53 7.16
N LEU A 287 -14.24 -1.99 7.05
CA LEU A 287 -14.66 -2.87 5.96
C LEU A 287 -14.61 -2.15 4.61
N ALA A 288 -15.10 -0.91 4.53
CA ALA A 288 -15.05 -0.11 3.31
C ALA A 288 -13.59 0.13 2.87
N GLU A 289 -12.70 0.36 3.82
CA GLU A 289 -11.27 0.52 3.56
C GLU A 289 -10.63 -0.79 3.07
N LEU A 290 -10.92 -1.91 3.71
CA LEU A 290 -10.40 -3.22 3.28
C LEU A 290 -10.88 -3.58 1.87
N ARG A 291 -12.16 -3.33 1.53
CA ARG A 291 -12.70 -3.51 0.18
C ARG A 291 -11.91 -2.70 -0.86
N ARG A 292 -11.65 -1.44 -0.55
CA ARG A 292 -10.90 -0.54 -1.44
C ARG A 292 -9.46 -1.02 -1.63
N GLU A 293 -8.75 -1.32 -0.55
CA GLU A 293 -7.36 -1.76 -0.62
C GLU A 293 -7.21 -3.12 -1.30
N TYR A 294 -8.15 -4.04 -1.08
CA TYR A 294 -8.19 -5.32 -1.78
C TYR A 294 -8.29 -5.15 -3.31
N LEU A 295 -9.26 -4.35 -3.77
CA LEU A 295 -9.43 -4.11 -5.20
C LEU A 295 -8.26 -3.32 -5.80
N THR A 296 -7.70 -2.39 -5.06
CA THR A 296 -6.50 -1.62 -5.47
C THR A 296 -5.30 -2.55 -5.63
N PHE A 297 -5.08 -3.47 -4.70
CA PHE A 297 -4.00 -4.45 -4.75
C PHE A 297 -4.08 -5.32 -6.01
N LEU A 298 -5.25 -5.83 -6.33
CA LEU A 298 -5.45 -6.58 -7.58
C LEU A 298 -5.14 -5.72 -8.83
N GLY A 299 -5.54 -4.45 -8.80
CA GLY A 299 -5.22 -3.49 -9.85
C GLY A 299 -3.72 -3.25 -9.99
N VAL A 300 -2.99 -3.16 -8.89
CA VAL A 300 -1.53 -3.01 -8.89
C VAL A 300 -0.86 -4.24 -9.51
N ILE A 301 -1.32 -5.45 -9.18
CA ILE A 301 -0.83 -6.70 -9.80
C ILE A 301 -1.02 -6.66 -11.32
N LEU A 302 -2.23 -6.33 -11.80
CA LEU A 302 -2.54 -6.30 -13.23
C LEU A 302 -1.80 -5.18 -13.97
N ASN A 303 -1.55 -4.04 -13.32
CA ASN A 303 -0.87 -2.89 -13.92
C ASN A 303 0.66 -3.07 -14.01
N ASN A 304 1.22 -4.05 -13.32
CA ASN A 304 2.66 -4.31 -13.29
C ASN A 304 3.05 -5.64 -13.98
N ASP A 305 2.23 -6.09 -14.94
CA ASP A 305 2.46 -7.29 -15.75
C ASP A 305 2.54 -8.61 -14.94
N LEU A 306 1.90 -8.62 -13.76
CA LEU A 306 1.83 -9.78 -12.87
C LEU A 306 0.48 -10.52 -12.96
N GLY A 307 -0.36 -10.21 -13.93
CA GLY A 307 -1.67 -10.85 -14.12
C GLY A 307 -1.58 -12.37 -14.24
N GLY A 308 -0.48 -12.90 -14.79
CA GLY A 308 -0.22 -14.35 -14.86
C GLY A 308 -0.18 -15.05 -13.50
N VAL A 309 0.17 -14.35 -12.43
CA VAL A 309 0.19 -14.90 -11.06
C VAL A 309 -1.22 -15.27 -10.58
N LEU A 310 -2.23 -14.48 -10.94
CA LEU A 310 -3.64 -14.72 -10.56
C LEU A 310 -4.23 -15.98 -11.19
N VAL A 311 -3.73 -16.39 -12.35
CA VAL A 311 -4.22 -17.52 -13.14
C VAL A 311 -3.18 -18.64 -13.30
N SER A 312 -2.12 -18.59 -12.53
CA SER A 312 -1.07 -19.62 -12.51
C SER A 312 -1.61 -20.98 -12.05
N GLU A 313 -0.87 -22.05 -12.30
CA GLU A 313 -1.22 -23.39 -11.80
C GLU A 313 -1.42 -23.41 -10.27
N THR A 314 -0.66 -22.60 -9.54
CA THR A 314 -0.76 -22.46 -8.07
C THR A 314 -2.06 -21.78 -7.64
N ASN A 315 -2.51 -20.76 -8.36
CA ASN A 315 -3.60 -19.87 -7.93
C ASN A 315 -4.90 -20.05 -8.74
N GLN A 316 -4.89 -20.75 -9.86
CA GLN A 316 -6.07 -20.91 -10.74
C GLN A 316 -7.28 -21.51 -10.02
N GLY A 317 -7.08 -22.38 -9.04
CA GLY A 317 -8.18 -22.97 -8.25
C GLY A 317 -8.95 -21.95 -7.42
N PHE A 318 -8.36 -20.78 -7.18
CA PHE A 318 -8.96 -19.69 -6.43
C PHE A 318 -9.58 -18.60 -7.33
N PHE A 319 -9.38 -18.69 -8.63
CA PHE A 319 -9.77 -17.64 -9.59
C PHE A 319 -11.29 -17.38 -9.61
N GLU A 320 -12.11 -18.42 -9.53
CA GLU A 320 -13.57 -18.25 -9.51
C GLU A 320 -14.06 -17.53 -8.24
N GLU A 321 -13.49 -17.81 -7.09
CA GLU A 321 -13.81 -17.11 -5.85
C GLU A 321 -13.36 -15.65 -5.92
N LEU A 322 -12.17 -15.40 -6.45
CA LEU A 322 -11.63 -14.07 -6.73
C LEU A 322 -12.60 -13.27 -7.62
N LEU A 323 -12.95 -13.83 -8.76
CA LEU A 323 -13.84 -13.17 -9.71
C LEU A 323 -15.22 -12.91 -9.12
N GLY A 324 -15.79 -13.90 -8.41
CA GLY A 324 -17.07 -13.76 -7.72
C GLY A 324 -17.06 -12.62 -6.68
N SER A 325 -15.96 -12.45 -5.94
CA SER A 325 -15.82 -11.37 -4.96
C SER A 325 -15.79 -9.98 -5.62
N ILE A 326 -15.10 -9.83 -6.76
CA ILE A 326 -15.03 -8.56 -7.50
C ILE A 326 -16.40 -8.21 -8.07
N LEU A 327 -17.08 -9.18 -8.69
CA LEU A 327 -18.44 -8.99 -9.22
C LEU A 327 -19.43 -8.65 -8.13
N GLY A 328 -19.34 -9.31 -6.97
CA GLY A 328 -20.17 -9.00 -5.80
C GLY A 328 -20.00 -7.57 -5.33
N LEU A 329 -18.75 -7.08 -5.20
CA LEU A 329 -18.47 -5.69 -4.82
C LEU A 329 -18.91 -4.69 -5.89
N ALA A 330 -18.88 -5.07 -7.17
CA ALA A 330 -19.31 -4.19 -8.26
C ALA A 330 -20.81 -3.89 -8.21
N ILE A 331 -21.66 -4.86 -7.85
CA ILE A 331 -23.14 -4.70 -7.87
C ILE A 331 -23.70 -4.02 -6.61
N GLU A 332 -22.94 -3.87 -5.55
CA GLU A 332 -23.37 -3.19 -4.32
C GLU A 332 -23.33 -1.66 -4.53
N VAL A 333 -24.38 -1.10 -5.11
CA VAL A 333 -24.45 0.32 -5.53
C VAL A 333 -25.50 1.13 -4.77
N GLU A 334 -26.06 0.59 -3.70
CA GLU A 334 -26.98 1.30 -2.83
C GLU A 334 -26.28 2.51 -2.19
N PRO A 335 -26.87 3.72 -2.24
CA PRO A 335 -26.25 4.94 -1.73
C PRO A 335 -25.84 4.86 -0.25
N ASP A 336 -26.65 4.17 0.55
CA ASP A 336 -26.46 4.05 2.00
C ASP A 336 -25.47 2.93 2.39
N SER A 337 -25.01 2.12 1.43
CA SER A 337 -24.08 0.99 1.71
C SER A 337 -22.63 1.42 1.96
N GLY A 338 -22.28 2.67 1.63
CA GLY A 338 -20.88 3.13 1.68
C GLY A 338 -19.96 2.46 0.65
N ASN A 339 -20.48 1.59 -0.22
CA ASN A 339 -19.69 0.75 -1.13
C ASN A 339 -19.41 1.37 -2.51
N LEU A 340 -20.03 2.51 -2.86
CA LEU A 340 -19.87 3.13 -4.18
C LEU A 340 -18.40 3.35 -4.62
N PRO A 341 -17.48 3.76 -3.74
CA PRO A 341 -16.07 3.85 -4.10
C PRO A 341 -15.46 2.50 -4.47
N ALA A 342 -15.81 1.42 -3.77
CA ALA A 342 -15.35 0.07 -4.10
C ALA A 342 -15.97 -0.45 -5.40
N SER A 343 -17.27 -0.21 -5.62
CA SER A 343 -17.94 -0.55 -6.88
C SER A 343 -17.25 0.11 -8.09
N LYS A 344 -16.91 1.40 -7.98
CA LYS A 344 -16.14 2.10 -9.02
C LYS A 344 -14.81 1.41 -9.32
N ILE A 345 -14.03 1.08 -8.29
CA ILE A 345 -12.74 0.40 -8.46
C ILE A 345 -12.96 -0.99 -9.05
N ALA A 346 -13.99 -1.72 -8.61
CA ALA A 346 -14.32 -3.04 -9.15
C ALA A 346 -14.59 -3.00 -10.66
N PHE A 347 -15.40 -2.09 -11.17
CA PHE A 347 -15.63 -1.94 -12.61
C PHE A 347 -14.37 -1.55 -13.37
N SER A 348 -13.54 -0.65 -12.83
CA SER A 348 -12.24 -0.31 -13.41
C SER A 348 -11.32 -1.53 -13.47
N LEU A 349 -11.33 -2.37 -12.43
CA LEU A 349 -10.57 -3.61 -12.37
C LEU A 349 -11.05 -4.64 -13.41
N LEU A 350 -12.37 -4.80 -13.57
CA LEU A 350 -12.96 -5.67 -14.60
C LEU A 350 -12.54 -5.21 -16.00
N THR A 351 -12.50 -3.90 -16.25
CA THR A 351 -11.98 -3.34 -17.50
C THR A 351 -10.52 -3.72 -17.71
N LYS A 352 -9.70 -3.63 -16.66
CA LYS A 352 -8.29 -4.04 -16.73
C LYS A 352 -8.14 -5.54 -17.00
N MET A 353 -8.96 -6.38 -16.35
CA MET A 353 -9.00 -7.82 -16.59
C MET A 353 -9.37 -8.14 -18.05
N ALA A 354 -10.36 -7.45 -18.60
CA ALA A 354 -10.71 -7.58 -20.02
C ALA A 354 -9.52 -7.24 -20.92
N THR A 355 -8.77 -6.20 -20.59
CA THR A 355 -7.60 -5.78 -21.37
C THR A 355 -6.46 -6.80 -21.29
N VAL A 356 -6.18 -7.34 -20.08
CA VAL A 356 -5.05 -8.26 -19.86
C VAL A 356 -5.33 -9.66 -20.39
N TRP A 357 -6.55 -10.19 -20.21
CA TRP A 357 -6.89 -11.58 -20.49
C TRP A 357 -7.84 -11.79 -21.68
N GLY A 358 -8.44 -10.73 -22.18
CA GLY A 358 -9.41 -10.78 -23.28
C GLY A 358 -8.82 -11.04 -24.67
N GLY A 359 -7.51 -11.13 -24.80
CA GLY A 359 -6.84 -11.28 -26.09
C GLY A 359 -6.69 -9.98 -26.87
N PRO A 360 -6.44 -10.01 -28.19
CA PRO A 360 -6.25 -8.84 -29.03
C PRO A 360 -7.56 -8.07 -29.26
N ASP A 361 -7.44 -6.77 -29.59
CA ASP A 361 -8.58 -5.92 -29.91
C ASP A 361 -9.12 -6.23 -31.32
N VAL A 362 -10.07 -7.15 -31.40
CA VAL A 362 -10.62 -7.62 -32.71
C VAL A 362 -11.41 -6.55 -33.45
N ALA A 363 -12.02 -5.61 -32.72
CA ALA A 363 -12.77 -4.50 -33.36
C ALA A 363 -11.88 -3.53 -34.14
N THR A 364 -10.57 -3.49 -33.88
CA THR A 364 -9.59 -2.60 -34.54
C THR A 364 -8.68 -3.33 -35.51
N ILE A 365 -8.68 -4.65 -35.55
CA ILE A 365 -7.83 -5.48 -36.44
C ILE A 365 -8.07 -5.15 -37.91
N SER A 366 -9.28 -4.75 -38.29
CA SER A 366 -9.61 -4.34 -39.66
C SER A 366 -8.86 -3.09 -40.14
N ALA A 367 -8.33 -2.27 -39.22
CA ALA A 367 -7.73 -0.99 -39.53
C ALA A 367 -6.20 -1.02 -39.66
N ASN A 368 -5.48 -1.83 -38.89
CA ASN A 368 -4.02 -1.91 -39.02
C ASN A 368 -3.41 -3.15 -38.29
N PRO A 369 -3.00 -4.20 -39.03
CA PRO A 369 -2.37 -5.39 -38.43
C PRO A 369 -1.05 -5.13 -37.71
N ALA A 370 -0.38 -4.00 -37.98
CA ALA A 370 0.90 -3.66 -37.35
C ALA A 370 0.80 -3.07 -35.92
N THR A 371 -0.40 -2.71 -35.48
CA THR A 371 -0.67 -2.19 -34.12
C THR A 371 -1.06 -3.27 -33.11
N LEU A 372 -1.02 -4.54 -33.53
CA LEU A 372 -1.12 -5.67 -32.60
C LEU A 372 0.06 -5.61 -31.64
N GLY A 373 -0.14 -5.01 -30.45
CA GLY A 373 0.76 -5.15 -29.35
C GLY A 373 1.03 -6.63 -29.08
N THR A 374 2.17 -6.96 -28.47
CA THR A 374 2.48 -8.31 -28.03
C THR A 374 1.25 -8.91 -27.37
N PRO A 375 0.76 -10.06 -27.85
CA PRO A 375 -0.44 -10.66 -27.29
C PRO A 375 -0.17 -11.00 -25.82
N SER A 376 -0.89 -10.32 -24.91
CA SER A 376 -0.98 -10.80 -23.54
C SER A 376 -1.52 -12.22 -23.57
N PRO A 377 -1.08 -13.13 -22.66
CA PRO A 377 -1.61 -14.49 -22.62
C PRO A 377 -3.12 -14.41 -22.42
N ALA A 378 -3.89 -14.70 -23.47
CA ALA A 378 -5.34 -14.74 -23.39
C ALA A 378 -5.78 -16.01 -22.64
N ILE A 379 -6.78 -15.87 -21.78
CA ILE A 379 -7.44 -17.04 -21.17
C ILE A 379 -8.45 -17.61 -22.17
N PRO A 380 -8.34 -18.88 -22.58
CA PRO A 380 -9.28 -19.49 -23.52
C PRO A 380 -10.74 -19.37 -23.03
N GLY A 381 -11.64 -18.90 -23.91
CA GLY A 381 -13.05 -18.72 -23.60
C GLY A 381 -13.38 -17.50 -22.72
N PHE A 382 -12.40 -16.72 -22.33
CA PHE A 382 -12.61 -15.51 -21.50
C PHE A 382 -13.55 -14.52 -22.16
N ASP A 383 -13.49 -14.40 -23.47
CA ASP A 383 -14.31 -13.50 -24.29
C ASP A 383 -15.81 -13.79 -24.20
N GLN A 384 -16.24 -15.04 -24.31
CA GLN A 384 -17.66 -15.40 -24.21
C GLN A 384 -18.08 -15.59 -22.75
N LEU A 385 -17.44 -16.52 -22.06
CA LEU A 385 -17.87 -16.98 -20.73
C LEU A 385 -17.70 -15.92 -19.63
N ILE A 386 -16.73 -15.02 -19.77
CA ILE A 386 -16.43 -14.02 -18.76
C ILE A 386 -16.87 -12.63 -19.21
N LEU A 387 -16.40 -12.14 -20.37
CA LEU A 387 -16.70 -10.77 -20.82
C LEU A 387 -18.17 -10.59 -21.14
N ILE A 388 -18.76 -11.46 -21.96
CA ILE A 388 -20.16 -11.32 -22.38
C ILE A 388 -21.09 -11.86 -21.30
N ASP A 389 -20.93 -13.11 -20.87
CA ASP A 389 -21.92 -13.75 -19.99
C ASP A 389 -21.87 -13.23 -18.56
N ARG A 390 -20.74 -12.74 -18.06
CA ARG A 390 -20.59 -12.26 -16.67
C ARG A 390 -20.37 -10.77 -16.55
N PHE A 391 -19.37 -10.17 -17.21
CA PHE A 391 -19.06 -8.74 -17.03
C PHE A 391 -20.16 -7.85 -17.57
N HIS A 392 -20.60 -8.10 -18.80
CA HIS A 392 -21.74 -7.39 -19.39
C HIS A 392 -23.02 -7.55 -18.55
N SER A 393 -23.33 -8.77 -18.12
CA SER A 393 -24.49 -9.02 -17.26
C SER A 393 -24.42 -8.24 -15.95
N THR A 394 -23.23 -8.14 -15.33
CA THR A 394 -23.00 -7.34 -14.12
C THR A 394 -23.24 -5.85 -14.37
N CYS A 395 -22.79 -5.30 -15.49
CA CYS A 395 -23.09 -3.91 -15.89
C CYS A 395 -24.60 -3.65 -15.92
N TRP A 396 -25.36 -4.55 -16.53
CA TRP A 396 -26.81 -4.37 -16.69
C TRP A 396 -27.59 -4.72 -15.44
N GLN A 397 -27.08 -5.55 -14.54
CA GLN A 397 -27.65 -5.73 -13.22
C GLN A 397 -27.60 -4.41 -12.42
N VAL A 398 -26.49 -3.68 -12.46
CA VAL A 398 -26.38 -2.35 -11.84
C VAL A 398 -27.28 -1.33 -12.56
N MET A 399 -27.30 -1.35 -13.89
CA MET A 399 -28.16 -0.46 -14.66
C MET A 399 -29.66 -0.69 -14.41
N ALA A 400 -30.08 -1.91 -14.07
CA ALA A 400 -31.44 -2.24 -13.71
C ALA A 400 -31.82 -1.87 -12.26
N ASN A 401 -30.84 -1.64 -11.39
CA ASN A 401 -31.10 -1.29 -9.99
C ASN A 401 -31.76 0.11 -9.90
N GLU A 402 -32.92 0.21 -9.27
CA GLU A 402 -33.68 1.46 -9.12
C GLU A 402 -32.98 2.49 -8.22
N GLN A 403 -32.18 2.03 -7.27
CA GLN A 403 -31.42 2.90 -6.36
C GLN A 403 -30.18 3.49 -7.03
N PHE A 404 -29.71 2.90 -8.13
CA PHE A 404 -28.60 3.44 -8.90
C PHE A 404 -29.06 4.63 -9.76
N ARG A 405 -28.81 5.87 -9.27
CA ARG A 405 -29.30 7.12 -9.88
C ARG A 405 -28.16 8.06 -10.26
N PRO A 406 -27.49 7.85 -11.41
CA PRO A 406 -26.35 8.66 -11.83
C PRO A 406 -26.66 10.14 -12.07
N SER A 407 -27.91 10.49 -12.36
CA SER A 407 -28.33 11.90 -12.49
C SER A 407 -28.39 12.65 -11.17
N ALA A 408 -28.70 11.95 -10.09
CA ALA A 408 -28.90 12.56 -8.77
C ALA A 408 -27.61 12.62 -7.94
N ASP A 409 -26.66 11.70 -8.15
CA ASP A 409 -25.47 11.57 -7.33
C ASP A 409 -24.18 11.49 -8.13
N ALA A 410 -23.14 12.18 -7.64
CA ALA A 410 -21.85 12.26 -8.31
C ALA A 410 -21.04 10.94 -8.23
N GLN A 411 -21.17 10.18 -7.15
CA GLN A 411 -20.46 8.91 -6.98
C GLN A 411 -21.05 7.84 -7.90
N THR A 412 -22.37 7.70 -7.96
CA THR A 412 -23.02 6.79 -8.92
C THR A 412 -22.72 7.15 -10.37
N ARG A 413 -22.57 8.45 -10.69
CA ARG A 413 -22.11 8.89 -12.01
C ARG A 413 -20.68 8.44 -12.32
N GLN A 414 -19.80 8.41 -11.32
CA GLN A 414 -18.45 7.87 -11.50
C GLN A 414 -18.47 6.35 -11.76
N VAL A 415 -19.33 5.61 -11.07
CA VAL A 415 -19.53 4.17 -11.34
C VAL A 415 -20.06 3.97 -12.77
N LEU A 416 -21.01 4.78 -13.22
CA LEU A 416 -21.52 4.69 -14.59
C LEU A 416 -20.43 4.93 -15.64
N ASN A 417 -19.48 5.85 -15.39
CA ASN A 417 -18.34 6.05 -16.29
C ASN A 417 -17.48 4.78 -16.41
N GLU A 418 -17.29 4.05 -15.32
CA GLU A 418 -16.52 2.79 -15.36
C GLU A 418 -17.32 1.67 -16.05
N ILE A 419 -18.63 1.59 -15.85
CA ILE A 419 -19.52 0.67 -16.58
C ILE A 419 -19.43 0.93 -18.10
N ALA A 420 -19.52 2.19 -18.52
CA ALA A 420 -19.37 2.55 -19.94
C ALA A 420 -18.01 2.13 -20.49
N GLY A 421 -16.94 2.34 -19.73
CA GLY A 421 -15.58 1.91 -20.09
C GLY A 421 -15.47 0.39 -20.23
N LEU A 422 -16.11 -0.38 -19.35
CA LEU A 422 -16.12 -1.83 -19.42
C LEU A 422 -16.89 -2.33 -20.65
N GLU A 423 -18.07 -1.78 -20.95
CA GLU A 423 -18.84 -2.13 -22.15
C GLU A 423 -18.04 -1.87 -23.44
N GLN A 424 -17.34 -0.72 -23.50
CA GLN A 424 -16.45 -0.41 -24.63
C GLN A 424 -15.28 -1.40 -24.72
N ALA A 425 -14.68 -1.78 -23.60
CA ALA A 425 -13.61 -2.77 -23.56
C ALA A 425 -14.08 -4.16 -24.03
N ILE A 426 -15.28 -4.58 -23.63
CA ILE A 426 -15.89 -5.83 -24.09
C ILE A 426 -16.07 -5.79 -25.62
N TYR A 427 -16.58 -4.68 -26.16
CA TYR A 427 -16.70 -4.49 -27.61
C TYR A 427 -15.34 -4.58 -28.31
N LEU A 428 -14.32 -3.92 -27.81
CA LEU A 428 -12.97 -3.98 -28.41
C LEU A 428 -12.43 -5.41 -28.50
N LYS A 429 -12.69 -6.21 -27.46
CA LYS A 429 -12.20 -7.61 -27.36
C LYS A 429 -13.03 -8.62 -28.13
N THR A 430 -14.32 -8.38 -28.35
CA THR A 430 -15.27 -9.38 -28.89
C THR A 430 -15.92 -8.95 -30.21
N GLY A 431 -15.90 -7.66 -30.56
CA GLY A 431 -16.36 -7.11 -31.84
C GLY A 431 -17.81 -7.46 -32.18
N GLU A 432 -18.03 -7.99 -33.36
CA GLU A 432 -19.35 -8.32 -33.89
C GLU A 432 -20.14 -9.32 -33.03
N ARG A 433 -19.46 -10.20 -32.30
CA ARG A 433 -20.15 -11.13 -31.38
C ARG A 433 -20.89 -10.40 -30.28
N PHE A 434 -20.28 -9.35 -29.75
CA PHE A 434 -20.93 -8.54 -28.72
C PHE A 434 -22.09 -7.72 -29.31
N ILE A 435 -21.93 -7.17 -30.49
CA ILE A 435 -23.04 -6.48 -31.22
C ILE A 435 -24.21 -7.43 -31.38
N HIS A 436 -23.98 -8.63 -31.89
CA HIS A 436 -25.03 -9.63 -32.07
C HIS A 436 -25.70 -10.01 -30.71
N HIS A 437 -24.93 -10.14 -29.64
CA HIS A 437 -25.47 -10.39 -28.30
C HIS A 437 -26.39 -9.24 -27.85
N LEU A 438 -25.95 -8.00 -28.02
CA LEU A 438 -26.77 -6.81 -27.69
C LEU A 438 -28.08 -6.78 -28.48
N GLN A 439 -28.03 -7.04 -29.78
CA GLN A 439 -29.20 -7.05 -30.68
C GLN A 439 -30.17 -8.20 -30.37
N SER A 440 -29.68 -9.36 -30.03
CA SER A 440 -30.50 -10.55 -29.79
C SER A 440 -31.04 -10.61 -28.35
N THR A 441 -30.37 -10.01 -27.38
CA THR A 441 -30.70 -10.16 -25.96
C THR A 441 -31.05 -8.82 -25.29
N LEU A 442 -30.14 -7.85 -25.31
CA LEU A 442 -30.31 -6.62 -24.53
C LEU A 442 -31.33 -5.66 -25.13
N PHE A 443 -31.23 -5.34 -26.43
CA PHE A 443 -32.12 -4.35 -27.06
C PHE A 443 -33.59 -4.75 -27.05
N PRO A 444 -33.96 -6.03 -27.28
CA PRO A 444 -35.34 -6.48 -27.08
C PRO A 444 -35.84 -6.33 -25.63
N GLN A 445 -34.99 -6.62 -24.64
CA GLN A 445 -35.35 -6.44 -23.23
C GLN A 445 -35.52 -4.97 -22.85
N LEU A 446 -34.75 -4.08 -23.50
CA LEU A 446 -34.86 -2.66 -23.31
C LEU A 446 -35.98 -2.01 -24.13
N GLY A 447 -36.49 -2.69 -25.17
CA GLY A 447 -37.47 -2.13 -26.11
C GLY A 447 -36.93 -0.99 -26.97
N ILE A 448 -35.63 -1.03 -27.32
CA ILE A 448 -34.96 -0.01 -28.14
C ILE A 448 -34.48 -0.58 -29.46
N ASN A 449 -34.36 0.29 -30.49
CA ASN A 449 -33.79 -0.07 -31.78
C ASN A 449 -32.27 -0.40 -31.66
N GLY A 450 -31.55 0.23 -30.77
CA GLY A 450 -30.14 -0.03 -30.54
C GLY A 450 -29.16 0.74 -31.43
N ASP A 451 -29.58 1.38 -32.52
CA ASP A 451 -28.68 2.09 -33.45
C ASP A 451 -27.91 3.23 -32.78
N ASP A 452 -28.58 4.03 -31.97
CA ASP A 452 -27.94 5.10 -31.22
C ASP A 452 -27.05 4.57 -30.10
N PHE A 453 -27.39 3.45 -29.49
CA PHE A 453 -26.56 2.75 -28.51
C PHE A 453 -25.25 2.31 -29.17
N LEU A 454 -25.35 1.54 -30.27
CA LEU A 454 -24.17 1.04 -30.97
C LEU A 454 -23.29 2.18 -31.49
N ARG A 455 -23.90 3.24 -32.05
CA ARG A 455 -23.15 4.41 -32.46
C ARG A 455 -22.41 5.05 -31.31
N SER A 456 -23.10 5.29 -30.19
CA SER A 456 -22.47 5.91 -29.01
C SER A 456 -21.36 5.05 -28.44
N MET A 457 -21.53 3.73 -28.35
CA MET A 457 -20.53 2.80 -27.83
C MET A 457 -19.29 2.72 -28.71
N THR A 458 -19.47 2.62 -30.05
CA THR A 458 -18.40 2.33 -31.01
C THR A 458 -17.63 3.56 -31.47
N THR A 459 -18.27 4.75 -31.51
CA THR A 459 -17.66 5.99 -32.02
C THR A 459 -17.15 6.91 -30.90
N SER A 460 -17.57 6.73 -29.66
CA SER A 460 -17.09 7.56 -28.53
C SER A 460 -15.62 7.29 -28.26
N THR A 461 -14.80 8.32 -28.29
CA THR A 461 -13.36 8.24 -28.01
C THR A 461 -13.06 8.12 -26.52
N ASP A 462 -14.00 8.47 -25.66
CA ASP A 462 -13.89 8.37 -24.22
C ASP A 462 -15.15 7.76 -23.57
N LYS A 463 -14.95 7.11 -22.44
CA LYS A 463 -16.03 6.46 -21.68
C LYS A 463 -17.09 7.44 -21.16
N LYS A 464 -16.77 8.71 -20.94
CA LYS A 464 -17.70 9.72 -20.39
C LYS A 464 -18.79 10.07 -21.40
N THR A 465 -18.46 10.12 -22.67
CA THR A 465 -19.45 10.38 -23.74
C THR A 465 -20.47 9.26 -23.84
N PHE A 466 -20.02 8.01 -23.81
CA PHE A 466 -20.92 6.86 -23.78
C PHE A 466 -21.72 6.77 -22.48
N ALA A 467 -21.10 7.10 -21.33
CA ALA A 467 -21.78 7.14 -20.05
C ALA A 467 -22.95 8.14 -20.01
N LYS A 468 -22.82 9.30 -20.65
CA LYS A 468 -23.93 10.26 -20.78
C LYS A 468 -25.12 9.67 -21.55
N TYR A 469 -24.84 8.93 -22.62
CA TYR A 469 -25.90 8.21 -23.36
C TYR A 469 -26.58 7.17 -22.45
N LEU A 470 -25.82 6.36 -21.71
CA LEU A 470 -26.37 5.37 -20.76
C LEU A 470 -27.19 6.03 -19.65
N GLN A 471 -26.77 7.19 -19.15
CA GLN A 471 -27.55 7.98 -18.18
C GLN A 471 -28.89 8.38 -18.73
N THR A 472 -28.92 8.94 -19.95
CA THR A 472 -30.16 9.34 -20.62
C THR A 472 -31.08 8.15 -20.83
N LEU A 473 -30.54 7.02 -21.27
CA LEU A 473 -31.31 5.79 -21.48
C LEU A 473 -31.98 5.32 -20.18
N LYS A 474 -31.24 5.36 -19.04
CA LYS A 474 -31.78 4.99 -17.73
C LYS A 474 -32.90 5.95 -17.27
N GLU A 475 -32.73 7.26 -17.46
CA GLU A 475 -33.73 8.27 -17.11
C GLU A 475 -35.04 8.13 -17.90
N HIS A 476 -34.97 7.77 -19.17
CA HIS A 476 -36.17 7.53 -19.99
C HIS A 476 -36.96 6.31 -19.49
N LYS A 477 -36.27 5.25 -19.07
CA LYS A 477 -36.91 4.05 -18.52
C LYS A 477 -37.57 4.27 -17.16
N SER A 478 -37.03 5.13 -16.32
CA SER A 478 -37.62 5.43 -15.02
C SER A 478 -38.89 6.29 -15.08
N LYS A 479 -39.21 6.87 -16.27
CA LYS A 479 -40.38 7.69 -16.52
C LYS A 479 -41.50 6.98 -17.29
N SER A 480 -41.22 5.81 -17.87
CA SER A 480 -42.15 4.93 -18.55
C SER A 480 -42.54 3.76 -17.63
#